data_3b233f5715556e1d594f4d9a2e60c515
#
_entry.id   3b233f5715556e1d594f4d9a2e60c515
#
_cell.length_a   1.000
_cell.length_b   1.000
_cell.length_c   1.000
_cell.angle_alpha   90.00
_cell.angle_beta   90.00
_cell.angle_gamma   90.00
#
_symmetry.space_group_name_H-M   'P 1'
#
loop_
_entity.id
_entity.type
_entity.pdbx_description
1 polymer ?
#
loop_
_entity_poly.entity_id
_entity_poly.type
_entity_poly.pdbx_seq_one_letter_code
_entity_poly.pdbx_strand_id
1 'polypeptide(L)'
;AISFEELLIQNGYLDFISMVKKSVELIKNESYVRKALEAKYPWIIVDEYQDLGKPLHELILTLLNLTRIKVFAVGDADQSIYDFQGAAPDYLIELSQRQDVSCIHLKNNYRSSQTIVDASEYVLKSSRGYIASGKLRDYHAKLEFIECSKGMDEQYERVIEQISRFHTEGIPYH
;
A
#
# COMPACT_ATOMS: atom_id res chain seq x y z
N ALA A 1 15.74 -19.11 -26.31
CA ALA A 1 14.78 -18.02 -26.56
C ALA A 1 15.26 -16.80 -25.79
N ILE A 2 15.35 -15.65 -26.41
CA ILE A 2 15.69 -14.37 -25.78
C ILE A 2 14.48 -13.96 -24.92
N SER A 3 14.71 -13.51 -23.69
CA SER A 3 13.63 -13.01 -22.84
C SER A 3 13.11 -11.64 -23.35
N PHE A 4 11.89 -11.27 -22.96
CA PHE A 4 11.32 -9.96 -23.32
C PHE A 4 12.20 -8.81 -22.79
N GLU A 5 12.75 -8.93 -21.59
CA GLU A 5 13.65 -7.98 -20.97
C GLU A 5 14.94 -7.80 -21.80
N GLU A 6 15.56 -8.92 -22.25
CA GLU A 6 16.74 -8.89 -23.11
C GLU A 6 16.46 -8.24 -24.48
N LEU A 7 15.28 -8.51 -25.05
CA LEU A 7 14.86 -7.88 -26.30
C LEU A 7 14.71 -6.37 -26.19
N LEU A 8 14.12 -5.90 -25.09
CA LEU A 8 14.00 -4.46 -24.82
C LEU A 8 15.38 -3.80 -24.71
N ILE A 9 16.27 -4.39 -23.92
CA ILE A 9 17.64 -3.86 -23.69
C ILE A 9 18.42 -3.80 -25.02
N GLN A 10 18.33 -4.82 -25.86
CA GLN A 10 19.00 -4.83 -27.18
C GLN A 10 18.51 -3.71 -28.10
N ASN A 11 17.27 -3.27 -27.92
CA ASN A 11 16.68 -2.17 -28.69
C ASN A 11 16.79 -0.81 -28.01
N GLY A 12 17.54 -0.71 -26.89
CA GLY A 12 17.74 0.54 -26.15
C GLY A 12 16.56 0.96 -25.27
N TYR A 13 15.66 0.04 -24.94
CA TYR A 13 14.52 0.28 -24.04
C TYR A 13 14.72 -0.40 -22.69
N LEU A 14 14.05 0.12 -21.69
CA LEU A 14 13.92 -0.47 -20.36
C LEU A 14 12.44 -0.46 -19.97
N ASP A 15 11.97 -1.54 -19.39
CA ASP A 15 10.71 -1.53 -18.65
C ASP A 15 10.92 -0.91 -17.25
N PHE A 16 9.82 -0.69 -16.54
CA PHE A 16 9.85 -0.09 -15.21
C PHE A 16 10.65 -0.93 -14.21
N ILE A 17 10.49 -2.25 -14.24
CA ILE A 17 11.18 -3.18 -13.32
C ILE A 17 12.70 -3.15 -13.58
N SER A 18 13.10 -3.23 -14.84
CA SER A 18 14.51 -3.16 -15.24
C SER A 18 15.15 -1.82 -14.89
N MET A 19 14.39 -0.73 -15.02
CA MET A 19 14.87 0.60 -14.62
C MET A 19 15.15 0.65 -13.11
N VAL A 20 14.25 0.11 -12.28
CA VAL A 20 14.45 0.05 -10.82
C VAL A 20 15.65 -0.83 -10.47
N LYS A 21 15.77 -2.04 -11.07
CA LYS A 21 16.92 -2.94 -10.85
C LYS A 21 18.24 -2.27 -11.20
N LYS A 22 18.32 -1.59 -12.37
CA LYS A 22 19.52 -0.85 -12.77
C LYS A 22 19.83 0.33 -11.85
N SER A 23 18.82 0.98 -11.30
CA SER A 23 19.01 2.03 -10.30
C SER A 23 19.65 1.46 -9.02
N VAL A 24 19.22 0.30 -8.57
CA VAL A 24 19.82 -0.42 -7.44
C VAL A 24 21.29 -0.75 -7.73
N GLU A 25 21.60 -1.28 -8.91
CA GLU A 25 22.98 -1.57 -9.34
C GLU A 25 23.86 -0.31 -9.34
N LEU A 26 23.37 0.80 -9.89
CA LEU A 26 24.08 2.07 -9.89
C LEU A 26 24.37 2.57 -8.47
N ILE A 27 23.39 2.52 -7.59
CA ILE A 27 23.57 2.93 -6.19
C ILE A 27 24.58 2.03 -5.47
N LYS A 28 24.55 0.72 -5.73
CA LYS A 28 25.52 -0.23 -5.15
C LYS A 28 26.95 0.02 -5.63
N ASN A 29 27.11 0.25 -6.91
CA ASN A 29 28.44 0.26 -7.53
C ASN A 29 29.08 1.65 -7.59
N GLU A 30 28.28 2.73 -7.70
CA GLU A 30 28.76 4.08 -7.99
C GLU A 30 28.65 5.01 -6.78
N SER A 31 29.79 5.29 -6.12
CA SER A 31 29.83 6.20 -4.96
C SER A 31 29.42 7.64 -5.32
N TYR A 32 29.70 8.07 -6.54
CA TYR A 32 29.29 9.39 -7.04
C TYR A 32 27.76 9.50 -7.09
N VAL A 33 27.08 8.46 -7.56
CA VAL A 33 25.59 8.43 -7.59
C VAL A 33 25.03 8.56 -6.19
N ARG A 34 25.57 7.83 -5.20
CA ARG A 34 25.15 7.94 -3.80
C ARG A 34 25.28 9.37 -3.27
N LYS A 35 26.44 10.01 -3.48
CA LYS A 35 26.68 11.40 -3.04
C LYS A 35 25.76 12.39 -3.71
N ALA A 36 25.49 12.23 -5.00
CA ALA A 36 24.57 13.09 -5.74
C ALA A 36 23.13 12.95 -5.21
N LEU A 37 22.68 11.72 -4.92
CA LEU A 37 21.38 11.46 -4.33
C LEU A 37 21.25 12.04 -2.92
N GLU A 38 22.24 11.84 -2.07
CA GLU A 38 22.29 12.41 -0.70
C GLU A 38 22.22 13.95 -0.71
N ALA A 39 22.93 14.58 -1.64
CA ALA A 39 22.93 16.04 -1.76
C ALA A 39 21.57 16.59 -2.21
N LYS A 40 20.86 15.84 -3.03
CA LYS A 40 19.59 16.28 -3.62
C LYS A 40 18.38 15.86 -2.79
N TYR A 41 18.43 14.68 -2.18
CA TYR A 41 17.30 14.07 -1.49
C TYR A 41 17.70 13.61 -0.09
N PRO A 42 17.75 14.52 0.91
CA PRO A 42 18.06 14.14 2.29
C PRO A 42 16.98 13.27 2.94
N TRP A 43 15.77 13.32 2.39
CA TRP A 43 14.61 12.51 2.81
C TRP A 43 13.91 11.91 1.61
N ILE A 44 13.41 10.69 1.78
CA ILE A 44 12.47 10.02 0.89
C ILE A 44 11.23 9.68 1.70
N ILE A 45 10.06 10.04 1.18
CA ILE A 45 8.77 9.67 1.75
C ILE A 45 8.16 8.64 0.84
N VAL A 46 7.76 7.52 1.42
CA VAL A 46 7.09 6.41 0.72
C VAL A 46 5.71 6.24 1.33
N ASP A 47 4.70 6.45 0.51
CA ASP A 47 3.31 6.21 0.87
C ASP A 47 2.85 4.85 0.33
N GLU A 48 1.84 4.24 0.97
CA GLU A 48 1.28 2.94 0.60
C GLU A 48 2.38 1.86 0.44
N TYR A 49 3.27 1.77 1.43
CA TYR A 49 4.44 0.88 1.35
C TYR A 49 4.06 -0.59 1.14
N GLN A 50 2.88 -1.04 1.61
CA GLN A 50 2.39 -2.41 1.42
C GLN A 50 2.16 -2.77 -0.05
N ASP A 51 2.04 -1.78 -0.94
CA ASP A 51 1.83 -1.99 -2.37
C ASP A 51 3.15 -2.06 -3.16
N LEU A 52 4.28 -1.95 -2.49
CA LEU A 52 5.58 -2.10 -3.13
C LEU A 52 5.85 -3.56 -3.50
N GLY A 53 6.26 -3.77 -4.75
CA GLY A 53 6.88 -5.02 -5.16
C GLY A 53 8.36 -5.11 -4.75
N LYS A 54 8.92 -6.32 -4.82
CA LYS A 54 10.30 -6.63 -4.46
C LYS A 54 11.34 -5.64 -5.00
N PRO A 55 11.32 -5.21 -6.28
CA PRO A 55 12.34 -4.30 -6.81
C PRO A 55 12.37 -2.95 -6.08
N LEU A 56 11.20 -2.37 -5.79
CA LEU A 56 11.11 -1.08 -5.09
C LEU A 56 11.51 -1.22 -3.62
N HIS A 57 11.09 -2.31 -2.96
CA HIS A 57 11.55 -2.61 -1.60
C HIS A 57 13.08 -2.73 -1.53
N GLU A 58 13.71 -3.47 -2.48
CA GLU A 58 15.17 -3.57 -2.57
C GLU A 58 15.84 -2.21 -2.79
N LEU A 59 15.25 -1.33 -3.60
CA LEU A 59 15.73 0.03 -3.79
C LEU A 59 15.76 0.81 -2.47
N ILE A 60 14.67 0.76 -1.70
CA ILE A 60 14.58 1.43 -0.39
C ILE A 60 15.61 0.87 0.58
N LEU A 61 15.76 -0.45 0.68
CA LEU A 61 16.77 -1.06 1.53
C LEU A 61 18.20 -0.69 1.10
N THR A 62 18.45 -0.59 -0.21
CA THR A 62 19.76 -0.18 -0.74
C THR A 62 20.08 1.26 -0.35
N LEU A 63 19.12 2.16 -0.43
CA LEU A 63 19.28 3.55 0.01
C LEU A 63 19.53 3.63 1.51
N LEU A 64 18.77 2.93 2.32
CA LEU A 64 18.97 2.89 3.77
C LEU A 64 20.36 2.36 4.17
N ASN A 65 20.83 1.33 3.49
CA ASN A 65 22.09 0.66 3.86
C ASN A 65 23.34 1.39 3.34
N LEU A 66 23.27 2.08 2.22
CA LEU A 66 24.44 2.60 1.51
C LEU A 66 24.51 4.14 1.45
N THR A 67 23.50 4.83 1.96
CA THR A 67 23.44 6.29 1.94
C THR A 67 23.03 6.85 3.31
N ARG A 68 23.12 8.17 3.46
CA ARG A 68 22.61 8.90 4.63
C ARG A 68 21.17 9.42 4.44
N ILE A 69 20.53 9.02 3.36
CA ILE A 69 19.16 9.41 3.06
C ILE A 69 18.24 8.81 4.14
N LYS A 70 17.41 9.65 4.70
CA LYS A 70 16.39 9.20 5.67
C LYS A 70 15.13 8.79 4.93
N VAL A 71 14.55 7.68 5.34
CA VAL A 71 13.29 7.18 4.76
C VAL A 71 12.18 7.32 5.79
N PHE A 72 11.06 7.89 5.35
CA PHE A 72 9.81 7.92 6.09
C PHE A 72 8.78 7.12 5.29
N ALA A 73 8.39 5.96 5.81
CA ALA A 73 7.45 5.05 5.17
C ALA A 73 6.11 5.05 5.90
N VAL A 74 5.03 5.10 5.13
CA VAL A 74 3.66 4.95 5.63
C VAL A 74 3.02 3.79 4.89
N GLY A 75 2.26 2.97 5.60
CA GLY A 75 1.57 1.85 4.99
C GLY A 75 0.72 1.09 6.01
N ASP A 76 -0.16 0.26 5.51
CA ASP A 76 -1.01 -0.62 6.28
C ASP A 76 -1.01 -2.01 5.65
N ALA A 77 -0.39 -2.97 6.33
CA ALA A 77 -0.28 -4.34 5.82
C ALA A 77 -1.64 -5.02 5.57
N ASP A 78 -2.68 -4.60 6.29
CA ASP A 78 -4.03 -5.15 6.12
C ASP A 78 -4.76 -4.59 4.89
N GLN A 79 -4.23 -3.53 4.25
CA GLN A 79 -4.80 -2.92 3.05
C GLN A 79 -4.13 -3.39 1.75
N SER A 80 -3.21 -4.33 1.80
CA SER A 80 -2.57 -4.86 0.59
C SER A 80 -3.58 -5.64 -0.26
N ILE A 81 -3.90 -5.09 -1.44
CA ILE A 81 -4.85 -5.66 -2.40
C ILE A 81 -4.20 -5.99 -3.75
N TYR A 82 -2.91 -5.71 -3.91
CA TYR A 82 -2.15 -5.89 -5.14
C TYR A 82 -1.19 -7.07 -5.12
N ASP A 83 -1.46 -8.09 -4.30
CA ASP A 83 -0.64 -9.30 -4.18
C ASP A 83 -0.43 -9.99 -5.55
N PHE A 84 -1.46 -9.99 -6.42
CA PHE A 84 -1.38 -10.49 -7.78
C PHE A 84 -0.40 -9.73 -8.70
N GLN A 85 0.05 -8.53 -8.30
CA GLN A 85 1.08 -7.75 -8.99
C GLN A 85 2.46 -7.86 -8.33
N GLY A 86 2.59 -8.74 -7.33
CA GLY A 86 3.84 -8.95 -6.59
C GLY A 86 4.07 -7.95 -5.46
N ALA A 87 3.05 -7.19 -5.07
CA ALA A 87 3.05 -6.47 -3.80
C ALA A 87 3.02 -7.50 -2.67
N ALA A 88 3.76 -7.22 -1.60
CA ALA A 88 3.76 -8.10 -0.44
C ALA A 88 3.78 -7.26 0.85
N PRO A 89 2.73 -7.39 1.68
CA PRO A 89 2.68 -6.71 2.98
C PRO A 89 3.87 -7.09 3.87
N ASP A 90 4.48 -8.27 3.62
CA ASP A 90 5.66 -8.73 4.31
C ASP A 90 6.84 -7.75 4.21
N TYR A 91 6.97 -6.99 3.12
CA TYR A 91 8.02 -5.98 2.98
C TYR A 91 7.86 -4.81 3.94
N LEU A 92 6.63 -4.40 4.25
CA LEU A 92 6.37 -3.40 5.28
C LEU A 92 6.71 -3.95 6.66
N ILE A 93 6.36 -5.21 6.92
CA ILE A 93 6.66 -5.90 8.19
C ILE A 93 8.18 -6.04 8.35
N GLU A 94 8.89 -6.49 7.31
CA GLU A 94 10.34 -6.59 7.29
C GLU A 94 11.00 -5.24 7.60
N LEU A 95 10.56 -4.16 6.94
CA LEU A 95 11.07 -2.82 7.21
C LEU A 95 10.85 -2.42 8.67
N SER A 96 9.66 -2.68 9.22
CA SER A 96 9.30 -2.30 10.59
C SER A 96 10.10 -3.05 11.67
N GLN A 97 10.61 -4.24 11.37
CA GLN A 97 11.40 -5.08 12.28
C GLN A 97 12.90 -4.75 12.30
N ARG A 98 13.35 -3.84 11.44
CA ARG A 98 14.76 -3.43 11.42
C ARG A 98 15.13 -2.68 12.69
N GLN A 99 16.34 -2.90 13.20
CA GLN A 99 16.84 -2.25 14.42
C GLN A 99 17.10 -0.75 14.25
N ASP A 100 17.31 -0.30 13.00
CA ASP A 100 17.57 1.10 12.65
C ASP A 100 16.29 1.86 12.23
N VAL A 101 15.12 1.25 12.38
CA VAL A 101 13.82 1.83 12.06
C VAL A 101 12.97 1.98 13.31
N SER A 102 12.43 3.18 13.51
CA SER A 102 11.40 3.43 14.54
C SER A 102 10.03 3.23 13.93
N CYS A 103 9.24 2.32 14.49
CA CYS A 103 7.87 2.08 14.06
C CYS A 103 6.87 2.75 14.99
N ILE A 104 5.90 3.47 14.41
CA ILE A 104 4.80 4.10 15.14
C ILE A 104 3.49 3.54 14.61
N HIS A 105 2.69 2.96 15.50
CA HIS A 105 1.36 2.45 15.16
C HIS A 105 0.30 3.52 15.41
N LEU A 106 -0.38 3.94 14.34
CA LEU A 106 -1.51 4.86 14.42
C LEU A 106 -2.77 4.07 14.77
N LYS A 107 -3.37 4.37 15.93
CA LYS A 107 -4.56 3.67 16.43
C LYS A 107 -5.84 4.50 16.34
N ASN A 108 -5.72 5.81 16.19
CA ASN A 108 -6.86 6.70 16.11
C ASN A 108 -7.37 6.81 14.67
N ASN A 109 -8.62 6.39 14.46
CA ASN A 109 -9.31 6.52 13.18
C ASN A 109 -10.18 7.80 13.21
N TYR A 110 -9.83 8.78 12.38
CA TYR A 110 -10.56 10.05 12.28
C TYR A 110 -11.60 10.08 11.16
N ARG A 111 -11.66 9.02 10.34
CA ARG A 111 -12.51 8.94 9.15
C ARG A 111 -13.86 8.28 9.44
N SER A 112 -13.84 7.18 10.15
CA SER A 112 -14.98 6.27 10.29
C SER A 112 -15.58 6.31 11.69
N SER A 113 -16.82 5.84 11.82
CA SER A 113 -17.45 5.60 13.12
C SER A 113 -16.88 4.34 13.78
N GLN A 114 -17.09 4.21 15.11
CA GLN A 114 -16.62 3.03 15.83
C GLN A 114 -17.26 1.75 15.29
N THR A 115 -18.52 1.79 14.88
CA THR A 115 -19.21 0.65 14.26
C THR A 115 -18.47 0.10 13.03
N ILE A 116 -17.95 0.99 12.17
CA ILE A 116 -17.18 0.58 10.98
C ILE A 116 -15.80 0.05 11.38
N VAL A 117 -15.14 0.68 12.35
CA VAL A 117 -13.85 0.24 12.88
C VAL A 117 -13.97 -1.17 13.45
N ASP A 118 -14.96 -1.42 14.32
CA ASP A 118 -15.20 -2.73 14.92
C ASP A 118 -15.52 -3.80 13.87
N ALA A 119 -16.29 -3.44 12.84
CA ALA A 119 -16.60 -4.35 11.75
C ALA A 119 -15.34 -4.72 10.93
N SER A 120 -14.44 -3.78 10.69
CA SER A 120 -13.18 -4.05 10.00
C SER A 120 -12.29 -5.00 10.80
N GLU A 121 -12.16 -4.81 12.11
CA GLU A 121 -11.41 -5.72 12.99
C GLU A 121 -12.04 -7.13 13.03
N TYR A 122 -13.37 -7.21 13.02
CA TYR A 122 -14.08 -8.48 12.96
C TYR A 122 -13.78 -9.26 11.68
N VAL A 123 -13.80 -8.59 10.53
CA VAL A 123 -13.48 -9.20 9.22
C VAL A 123 -12.03 -9.67 9.18
N LEU A 124 -11.10 -8.88 9.69
CA LEU A 124 -9.67 -9.22 9.76
C LEU A 124 -9.35 -10.30 10.81
N LYS A 125 -10.33 -10.68 11.64
CA LYS A 125 -10.14 -11.61 12.78
C LYS A 125 -8.98 -11.21 13.69
N SER A 126 -8.76 -9.91 13.85
CA SER A 126 -7.63 -9.34 14.56
C SER A 126 -8.10 -8.11 15.33
N SER A 127 -7.86 -8.08 16.63
CA SER A 127 -8.10 -6.86 17.42
C SER A 127 -6.82 -6.03 17.44
N ARG A 128 -6.83 -4.93 16.69
CA ARG A 128 -5.74 -3.95 16.62
C ARG A 128 -5.88 -2.85 17.66
N GLY A 129 -7.05 -2.76 18.30
CA GLY A 129 -7.40 -1.73 19.27
C GLY A 129 -7.52 -0.36 18.63
N TYR A 130 -8.08 -0.29 17.42
CA TYR A 130 -8.37 0.97 16.75
C TYR A 130 -9.56 1.66 17.40
N ILE A 131 -9.46 2.98 17.53
CA ILE A 131 -10.47 3.81 18.20
C ILE A 131 -10.90 4.91 17.23
N ALA A 132 -12.21 5.01 16.98
CA ALA A 132 -12.75 6.11 16.23
C ALA A 132 -12.62 7.41 17.05
N SER A 133 -11.97 8.42 16.49
CA SER A 133 -11.67 9.69 17.14
C SER A 133 -12.14 10.91 16.34
N GLY A 134 -12.77 10.70 15.19
CA GLY A 134 -13.27 11.75 14.31
C GLY A 134 -14.67 12.24 14.69
N LYS A 135 -15.21 13.14 13.85
CA LYS A 135 -16.56 13.70 14.02
C LYS A 135 -17.67 12.65 13.94
N LEU A 136 -17.41 11.53 13.29
CA LEU A 136 -18.35 10.43 13.08
C LEU A 136 -18.21 9.30 14.11
N ARG A 137 -17.36 9.45 15.15
CA ARG A 137 -17.05 8.38 16.10
C ARG A 137 -18.29 7.72 16.70
N ASP A 138 -19.27 8.54 17.09
CA ASP A 138 -20.49 8.11 17.77
C ASP A 138 -21.65 7.83 16.79
N TYR A 139 -21.39 7.90 15.48
CA TYR A 139 -22.38 7.60 14.45
C TYR A 139 -22.58 6.09 14.33
N HIS A 140 -23.82 5.63 14.48
CA HIS A 140 -24.17 4.22 14.28
C HIS A 140 -24.32 3.94 12.79
N ALA A 141 -23.27 3.42 12.17
CA ALA A 141 -23.33 3.00 10.79
C ALA A 141 -24.18 1.73 10.63
N LYS A 142 -24.98 1.69 9.58
CA LYS A 142 -25.72 0.49 9.20
C LYS A 142 -24.80 -0.43 8.40
N LEU A 143 -24.68 -1.68 8.85
CA LEU A 143 -23.96 -2.72 8.16
C LEU A 143 -24.95 -3.76 7.65
N GLU A 144 -24.89 -4.07 6.37
CA GLU A 144 -25.73 -5.11 5.76
C GLU A 144 -24.81 -6.15 5.12
N PHE A 145 -25.08 -7.42 5.40
CA PHE A 145 -24.43 -8.54 4.75
C PHE A 145 -25.43 -9.18 3.78
N ILE A 146 -25.07 -9.20 2.50
CA ILE A 146 -25.90 -9.76 1.45
C ILE A 146 -25.20 -10.99 0.90
N GLU A 147 -25.81 -12.15 1.09
CA GLU A 147 -25.33 -13.39 0.49
C GLU A 147 -25.73 -13.46 -0.98
N CYS A 148 -24.76 -13.70 -1.84
CA CYS A 148 -24.94 -13.84 -3.28
C CYS A 148 -24.60 -15.28 -3.68
N SER A 149 -25.62 -16.10 -3.91
CA SER A 149 -25.47 -17.52 -4.22
C SER A 149 -25.14 -17.82 -5.68
N LYS A 150 -25.40 -16.85 -6.57
CA LYS A 150 -25.22 -17.00 -8.04
C LYS A 150 -23.89 -16.41 -8.56
N GLY A 151 -22.97 -16.05 -7.65
CA GLY A 151 -21.66 -15.54 -8.00
C GLY A 151 -21.62 -14.05 -8.31
N MET A 152 -20.64 -13.63 -9.15
CA MET A 152 -20.31 -12.22 -9.38
C MET A 152 -21.43 -11.42 -10.05
N ASP A 153 -22.19 -12.02 -10.94
CA ASP A 153 -23.28 -11.33 -11.64
C ASP A 153 -24.37 -10.89 -10.65
N GLU A 154 -24.73 -11.76 -9.71
CA GLU A 154 -25.66 -11.39 -8.62
C GLU A 154 -25.08 -10.28 -7.73
N GLN A 155 -23.77 -10.28 -7.46
CA GLN A 155 -23.15 -9.22 -6.69
C GLN A 155 -23.30 -7.85 -7.39
N TYR A 156 -23.06 -7.79 -8.69
CA TYR A 156 -23.22 -6.56 -9.45
C TYR A 156 -24.65 -6.05 -9.42
N GLU A 157 -25.62 -6.93 -9.61
CA GLU A 157 -27.05 -6.56 -9.52
C GLU A 157 -27.39 -6.01 -8.14
N ARG A 158 -26.96 -6.69 -7.07
CA ARG A 158 -27.22 -6.23 -5.68
C ARG A 158 -26.55 -4.90 -5.36
N VAL A 159 -25.33 -4.67 -5.84
CA VAL A 159 -24.64 -3.37 -5.66
C VAL A 159 -25.41 -2.27 -6.36
N ILE A 160 -25.86 -2.48 -7.61
CA ILE A 160 -26.66 -1.49 -8.37
C ILE A 160 -27.99 -1.19 -7.66
N GLU A 161 -28.67 -2.22 -7.16
CA GLU A 161 -29.91 -2.06 -6.36
C GLU A 161 -29.67 -1.18 -5.13
N GLN A 162 -28.58 -1.44 -4.38
CA GLN A 162 -28.25 -0.66 -3.18
C GLN A 162 -27.92 0.80 -3.53
N ILE A 163 -27.14 1.03 -4.57
CA ILE A 163 -26.79 2.38 -5.04
C ILE A 163 -28.07 3.14 -5.41
N SER A 164 -28.98 2.49 -6.14
CA SER A 164 -30.26 3.09 -6.56
C SER A 164 -31.15 3.39 -5.35
N ARG A 165 -31.19 2.52 -4.35
CA ARG A 165 -31.90 2.74 -3.09
C ARG A 165 -31.37 3.96 -2.36
N PHE A 166 -30.06 4.06 -2.17
CA PHE A 166 -29.43 5.18 -1.49
C PHE A 166 -29.67 6.50 -2.23
N HIS A 167 -29.65 6.48 -3.57
CA HIS A 167 -29.99 7.65 -4.35
C HIS A 167 -31.45 8.10 -4.12
N THR A 168 -32.38 7.16 -4.07
CA THR A 168 -33.79 7.43 -3.74
C THR A 168 -33.96 7.99 -2.32
N GLU A 169 -33.11 7.58 -1.39
CA GLU A 169 -33.05 8.08 0.00
C GLU A 169 -32.38 9.47 0.10
N GLY A 170 -31.92 10.06 -1.03
CA GLY A 170 -31.36 11.41 -1.09
C GLY A 170 -29.83 11.47 -1.06
N ILE A 171 -29.13 10.36 -1.19
CA ILE A 171 -27.67 10.33 -1.32
C ILE A 171 -27.32 10.57 -2.80
N PRO A 172 -26.61 11.64 -3.14
CA PRO A 172 -26.29 11.95 -4.54
C PRO A 172 -25.24 10.97 -5.10
N TYR A 173 -25.26 10.76 -6.42
CA TYR A 173 -24.17 10.11 -7.12
C TYR A 173 -22.97 11.08 -7.17
N HIS A 174 -21.82 10.63 -6.69
CA HIS A 174 -20.55 11.37 -6.77
C HIS A 174 -19.48 10.48 -7.35
#